data_666a23b4b2d4934855a72d48e017dcee
#
_entry.id   666a23b4b2d4934855a72d48e017dcee
#
_cell.length_a   1.000
_cell.length_b   1.000
_cell.length_c   1.000
_cell.angle_alpha   90.00
_cell.angle_beta   90.00
_cell.angle_gamma   90.00
#
_symmetry.space_group_name_H-M   'P 1'
#
loop_
_entity.id
_entity.type
_entity.pdbx_description
1 polymer ?
#
loop_
_entity_poly.entity_id
_entity_poly.type
_entity_poly.pdbx_seq_one_letter_code
_entity_poly.pdbx_strand_id
1 'polypeptide(L)'
;MLKSIPYQFGFTALFVAAVIAVPSVAVAQDASEVTFAKDIAPILQRSCQDCHRAGSIAPMSLLTYEEARPWARSIKDKVVTRSMPPWYIDKNIGIQGFKYDYSLTDDEIAMVATWVDNGAPRGNPADMPSPREFRDIAEWKIGEPDWVVEIPEPFVVSEEAPNWWGDLYSDSGLTEDRWVKAVETKPSLEGFPVVHHAVTSMEDLESEDGDYNFLNEYALGKNGDIFPDGTGREIKAGGQIKFNMHYAAIGVETTDRTRVGLQFYPKGVVPERKLISAHVGDDEDLDIPAGESNVRHDGFYRLKENAQITAFQAHLHNLGKRQCLGAVLPDNSKQILSCADWDFGWHIVYNYEDDVAPLLPKGTTLHVTSWHDNSDANRWNDDPTNWAGFGQRSSDEMSFAWVSWYDLDDESFEKAVEEREMAADNNN
;
A
#
# COMPACT_ATOMS: atom_id res chain seq x y z
N MET A 1 5.84 -25.96 100.28
CA MET A 1 6.63 -24.79 100.76
C MET A 1 6.45 -23.69 99.70
N LEU A 2 5.63 -22.69 100.03
CA LEU A 2 5.41 -21.52 99.22
C LEU A 2 6.54 -20.54 99.33
N LYS A 3 7.06 -19.99 98.23
CA LYS A 3 7.82 -18.78 98.20
C LYS A 3 7.19 -17.76 97.27
N SER A 4 6.81 -16.66 97.86
CA SER A 4 6.25 -15.44 97.31
C SER A 4 7.24 -14.68 96.44
N ILE A 5 6.78 -14.13 95.32
CA ILE A 5 7.52 -13.17 94.44
C ILE A 5 6.74 -11.84 94.46
N PRO A 6 7.44 -10.69 94.63
CA PRO A 6 6.79 -9.39 94.72
C PRO A 6 6.53 -8.80 93.35
N TYR A 7 5.34 -8.14 93.18
CA TYR A 7 4.98 -7.31 92.08
C TYR A 7 5.75 -5.99 91.99
N GLN A 8 6.40 -5.73 90.87
CA GLN A 8 6.85 -4.38 90.53
C GLN A 8 5.89 -3.75 89.50
N PHE A 9 5.32 -2.61 89.91
CA PHE A 9 4.51 -1.75 89.00
C PHE A 9 5.47 -0.94 88.14
N GLY A 10 5.49 -1.18 86.82
CA GLY A 10 6.15 -0.31 85.85
C GLY A 10 5.09 0.60 85.16
N PHE A 11 5.27 1.91 85.34
CA PHE A 11 4.51 2.92 84.63
C PHE A 11 4.98 2.98 83.19
N THR A 12 4.14 2.57 82.23
CA THR A 12 4.41 2.75 80.83
C THR A 12 3.73 4.03 80.37
N ALA A 13 4.52 5.05 80.03
CA ALA A 13 4.00 6.28 79.39
C ALA A 13 3.62 6.01 77.95
N LEU A 14 2.36 6.19 77.62
CA LEU A 14 1.85 6.13 76.24
C LEU A 14 2.16 7.44 75.54
N PHE A 15 3.09 7.42 74.55
CA PHE A 15 3.29 8.51 73.63
C PHE A 15 2.28 8.30 72.49
N VAL A 16 1.25 9.16 72.45
CA VAL A 16 0.33 9.26 71.29
C VAL A 16 1.00 10.13 70.22
N ALA A 17 1.56 9.48 69.20
CA ALA A 17 2.02 10.18 67.99
C ALA A 17 0.80 10.55 67.14
N ALA A 18 0.47 11.82 67.09
CA ALA A 18 -0.55 12.36 66.16
C ALA A 18 0.02 12.33 64.72
N VAL A 19 -0.39 11.38 63.92
CA VAL A 19 -0.11 11.37 62.44
C VAL A 19 -1.00 12.43 61.80
N ILE A 20 -0.38 13.58 61.47
CA ILE A 20 -1.02 14.59 60.61
C ILE A 20 -1.06 14.01 59.18
N ALA A 21 -2.20 13.51 58.78
CA ALA A 21 -2.47 13.16 57.37
C ALA A 21 -2.54 14.47 56.57
N VAL A 22 -1.47 14.79 55.86
CA VAL A 22 -1.49 15.83 54.82
C VAL A 22 -2.24 15.23 53.63
N PRO A 23 -3.36 15.82 53.20
CA PRO A 23 -4.00 15.35 51.98
C PRO A 23 -3.04 15.61 50.82
N SER A 24 -2.51 14.55 50.23
CA SER A 24 -1.85 14.63 48.93
C SER A 24 -2.92 15.04 47.93
N VAL A 25 -2.94 16.30 47.53
CA VAL A 25 -3.62 16.75 46.34
C VAL A 25 -2.86 16.09 45.21
N ALA A 26 -3.39 14.97 44.72
CA ALA A 26 -3.02 14.47 43.41
C ALA A 26 -3.40 15.59 42.43
N VAL A 27 -2.42 16.35 41.98
CA VAL A 27 -2.57 17.15 40.77
C VAL A 27 -2.83 16.11 39.70
N ALA A 28 -4.13 15.96 39.34
CA ALA A 28 -4.49 15.31 38.10
C ALA A 28 -3.72 16.11 37.04
N GLN A 29 -2.70 15.51 36.49
CA GLN A 29 -2.07 15.97 35.27
C GLN A 29 -3.24 16.01 34.28
N ASP A 30 -3.60 17.22 33.88
CA ASP A 30 -4.63 17.45 32.85
C ASP A 30 -4.10 16.74 31.59
N ALA A 31 -4.44 15.47 31.45
CA ALA A 31 -4.28 14.77 30.17
C ALA A 31 -5.19 15.56 29.24
N SER A 32 -4.59 16.40 28.41
CA SER A 32 -5.33 17.25 27.48
C SER A 32 -6.31 16.34 26.76
N GLU A 33 -7.61 16.60 26.96
CA GLU A 33 -8.69 15.79 26.35
C GLU A 33 -8.46 15.71 24.86
N VAL A 34 -8.36 14.48 24.31
CA VAL A 34 -8.22 14.27 22.87
C VAL A 34 -9.48 14.75 22.17
N THR A 35 -9.34 15.69 21.25
CA THR A 35 -10.45 16.34 20.57
C THR A 35 -10.35 16.20 19.06
N PHE A 36 -11.49 16.30 18.37
CA PHE A 36 -11.52 16.24 16.91
C PHE A 36 -10.68 17.37 16.30
N ALA A 37 -10.92 18.61 16.69
CA ALA A 37 -10.32 19.76 16.03
C ALA A 37 -8.79 19.77 16.11
N LYS A 38 -8.24 19.44 17.28
CA LYS A 38 -6.80 19.52 17.53
C LYS A 38 -6.06 18.26 17.13
N ASP A 39 -6.63 17.07 17.42
CA ASP A 39 -5.87 15.83 17.42
C ASP A 39 -6.30 14.90 16.28
N ILE A 40 -7.60 14.81 15.97
CA ILE A 40 -8.13 13.84 15.00
C ILE A 40 -8.18 14.41 13.58
N ALA A 41 -8.57 15.67 13.42
CA ALA A 41 -8.67 16.30 12.10
C ALA A 41 -7.35 16.26 11.31
N PRO A 42 -6.15 16.49 11.92
CA PRO A 42 -4.88 16.34 11.22
C PRO A 42 -4.62 14.91 10.72
N ILE A 43 -4.98 13.90 11.53
CA ILE A 43 -4.86 12.50 11.16
C ILE A 43 -5.76 12.18 9.95
N LEU A 44 -7.05 12.58 10.03
CA LEU A 44 -7.99 12.36 8.93
C LEU A 44 -7.56 13.07 7.65
N GLN A 45 -7.03 14.30 7.75
CA GLN A 45 -6.53 15.06 6.61
C GLN A 45 -5.38 14.34 5.89
N ARG A 46 -4.42 13.83 6.64
CA ARG A 46 -3.26 13.15 6.07
C ARG A 46 -3.62 11.80 5.46
N SER A 47 -4.43 11.00 6.17
CA SER A 47 -4.52 9.55 5.94
C SER A 47 -5.86 9.08 5.37
N CYS A 48 -6.93 9.93 5.38
CA CYS A 48 -8.28 9.46 5.06
C CYS A 48 -8.97 10.31 3.97
N GLN A 49 -8.78 11.63 3.98
CA GLN A 49 -9.60 12.55 3.20
C GLN A 49 -9.35 12.51 1.69
N ASP A 50 -8.24 11.94 1.23
CA ASP A 50 -8.03 11.74 -0.21
C ASP A 50 -9.12 10.86 -0.82
N CYS A 51 -9.60 9.85 -0.08
CA CYS A 51 -10.69 8.98 -0.48
C CYS A 51 -12.03 9.39 0.13
N HIS A 52 -12.05 9.78 1.42
CA HIS A 52 -13.26 10.09 2.19
C HIS A 52 -13.67 11.56 2.07
N ARG A 53 -14.15 11.95 0.90
CA ARG A 53 -14.69 13.27 0.56
C ARG A 53 -15.77 13.19 -0.51
N ALA A 54 -16.60 14.22 -0.61
CA ALA A 54 -17.60 14.28 -1.65
C ALA A 54 -16.94 14.21 -3.05
N GLY A 55 -17.51 13.41 -3.94
CA GLY A 55 -17.00 13.22 -5.30
C GLY A 55 -15.74 12.34 -5.40
N SER A 56 -15.37 11.62 -4.33
CA SER A 56 -14.30 10.62 -4.35
C SER A 56 -14.86 9.21 -4.17
N ILE A 57 -13.97 8.22 -4.03
CA ILE A 57 -14.32 6.78 -4.08
C ILE A 57 -14.97 6.23 -2.81
N ALA A 58 -14.79 6.87 -1.66
CA ALA A 58 -15.34 6.39 -0.39
C ALA A 58 -16.80 6.84 -0.18
N PRO A 59 -17.62 6.03 0.51
CA PRO A 59 -19.07 6.27 0.60
C PRO A 59 -19.48 7.42 1.53
N MET A 60 -18.54 7.96 2.36
CA MET A 60 -18.83 9.05 3.27
C MET A 60 -17.68 10.04 3.32
N SER A 61 -18.01 11.31 3.58
CA SER A 61 -17.04 12.39 3.80
C SER A 61 -16.55 12.40 5.25
N LEU A 62 -15.26 12.72 5.43
CA LEU A 62 -14.61 12.91 6.73
C LEU A 62 -13.92 14.29 6.81
N LEU A 63 -14.43 15.29 6.09
CA LEU A 63 -13.82 16.62 6.03
C LEU A 63 -14.09 17.45 7.27
N THR A 64 -15.27 17.29 7.87
CA THR A 64 -15.74 18.07 9.01
C THR A 64 -16.08 17.19 10.20
N TYR A 65 -16.18 17.82 11.38
CA TYR A 65 -16.64 17.12 12.58
C TYR A 65 -18.05 16.53 12.41
N GLU A 66 -18.93 17.27 11.80
CA GLU A 66 -20.33 16.89 11.56
C GLU A 66 -20.43 15.67 10.65
N GLU A 67 -19.53 15.56 9.68
CA GLU A 67 -19.45 14.42 8.77
C GLU A 67 -18.77 13.20 9.42
N ALA A 68 -17.68 13.41 10.18
CA ALA A 68 -16.91 12.33 10.79
C ALA A 68 -17.56 11.73 12.04
N ARG A 69 -18.19 12.58 12.88
CA ARG A 69 -18.75 12.19 14.19
C ARG A 69 -19.75 11.03 14.13
N PRO A 70 -20.68 10.95 13.17
CA PRO A 70 -21.60 9.80 13.05
C PRO A 70 -20.86 8.46 12.82
N TRP A 71 -19.70 8.48 12.19
CA TRP A 71 -18.88 7.31 11.85
C TRP A 71 -17.81 7.00 12.87
N ALA A 72 -17.70 7.72 13.97
CA ALA A 72 -16.61 7.62 14.94
C ALA A 72 -16.32 6.18 15.38
N ARG A 73 -17.36 5.37 15.68
CA ARG A 73 -17.19 3.95 16.06
C ARG A 73 -16.60 3.12 14.93
N SER A 74 -17.13 3.29 13.72
CA SER A 74 -16.62 2.57 12.54
C SER A 74 -15.18 3.00 12.20
N ILE A 75 -14.85 4.28 12.35
CA ILE A 75 -13.46 4.78 12.20
C ILE A 75 -12.56 4.07 13.20
N LYS A 76 -12.93 4.03 14.50
CA LYS A 76 -12.14 3.31 15.52
C LYS A 76 -11.96 1.84 15.14
N ASP A 77 -13.02 1.13 14.80
CA ASP A 77 -12.95 -0.29 14.45
C ASP A 77 -11.99 -0.52 13.27
N LYS A 78 -12.08 0.31 12.24
CA LYS A 78 -11.25 0.20 11.05
C LYS A 78 -9.77 0.52 11.30
N VAL A 79 -9.47 1.53 12.10
CA VAL A 79 -8.07 1.88 12.40
C VAL A 79 -7.42 0.91 13.40
N VAL A 80 -8.17 0.44 14.41
CA VAL A 80 -7.66 -0.53 15.39
C VAL A 80 -7.37 -1.88 14.73
N THR A 81 -8.21 -2.31 13.79
CA THR A 81 -7.97 -3.53 13.00
C THR A 81 -7.01 -3.33 11.84
N ARG A 82 -6.49 -2.10 11.65
CA ARG A 82 -5.61 -1.70 10.53
C ARG A 82 -6.19 -2.01 9.14
N SER A 83 -7.51 -2.15 9.04
CA SER A 83 -8.18 -2.34 7.74
C SER A 83 -8.39 -1.01 7.00
N MET A 84 -8.22 0.14 7.67
CA MET A 84 -8.17 1.48 7.10
C MET A 84 -7.21 2.36 7.91
N PRO A 85 -6.41 3.21 7.21
CA PRO A 85 -6.25 3.27 5.76
C PRO A 85 -5.62 1.98 5.22
N PRO A 86 -5.83 1.64 3.92
CA PRO A 86 -5.32 0.41 3.32
C PRO A 86 -3.81 0.49 3.07
N TRP A 87 -3.02 0.15 4.08
CA TRP A 87 -1.56 0.11 4.04
C TRP A 87 -1.08 -1.09 4.84
N TYR A 88 -0.55 -2.10 4.16
CA TYR A 88 -0.36 -3.43 4.73
C TYR A 88 1.10 -3.85 4.90
N ILE A 89 2.06 -2.93 4.71
CA ILE A 89 3.47 -3.19 5.00
C ILE A 89 3.64 -3.58 6.49
N ASP A 90 4.33 -4.69 6.71
CA ASP A 90 4.73 -5.11 8.05
C ASP A 90 5.79 -4.16 8.60
N LYS A 91 5.41 -3.34 9.58
CA LYS A 91 6.27 -2.29 10.15
C LYS A 91 7.46 -2.82 10.97
N ASN A 92 7.52 -4.14 11.19
CA ASN A 92 8.59 -4.78 11.97
C ASN A 92 9.61 -5.51 11.08
N ILE A 93 9.40 -5.57 9.77
CA ILE A 93 10.22 -6.36 8.85
C ILE A 93 10.69 -5.51 7.68
N GLY A 94 11.99 -5.57 7.42
CA GLY A 94 12.62 -4.94 6.26
C GLY A 94 12.63 -3.41 6.30
N ILE A 95 12.61 -2.81 5.13
CA ILE A 95 12.69 -1.37 4.91
C ILE A 95 11.36 -0.71 5.25
N GLN A 96 11.41 0.45 5.93
CA GLN A 96 10.22 1.17 6.41
C GLN A 96 10.01 2.55 5.75
N GLY A 97 10.93 3.02 4.91
CA GLY A 97 10.80 4.30 4.21
C GLY A 97 10.05 4.12 2.89
N PHE A 98 8.81 4.62 2.82
CA PHE A 98 7.99 4.57 1.61
C PHE A 98 7.41 5.94 1.27
N LYS A 99 7.45 6.29 -0.01
CA LYS A 99 6.76 7.47 -0.54
C LYS A 99 5.24 7.32 -0.36
N TYR A 100 4.60 8.40 0.04
CA TYR A 100 3.15 8.46 0.19
C TYR A 100 2.59 7.49 1.25
N ASP A 101 3.36 7.15 2.29
CA ASP A 101 2.84 6.37 3.42
C ASP A 101 1.77 7.16 4.17
N TYR A 102 0.54 6.72 4.03
CA TYR A 102 -0.63 7.27 4.72
C TYR A 102 -1.09 6.41 5.90
N SER A 103 -0.30 5.43 6.30
CA SER A 103 -0.61 4.60 7.47
C SER A 103 -0.64 5.42 8.76
N LEU A 104 -1.27 4.87 9.78
CA LEU A 104 -1.28 5.43 11.12
C LEU A 104 -0.21 4.79 11.98
N THR A 105 0.41 5.60 12.85
CA THR A 105 1.26 5.09 13.93
C THR A 105 0.40 4.47 15.03
N ASP A 106 1.02 3.66 15.91
CA ASP A 106 0.34 3.07 17.07
C ASP A 106 -0.25 4.13 18.00
N ASP A 107 0.47 5.25 18.18
CA ASP A 107 0.01 6.39 18.97
C ASP A 107 -1.22 7.06 18.35
N GLU A 108 -1.25 7.23 17.04
CA GLU A 108 -2.40 7.81 16.34
C GLU A 108 -3.61 6.88 16.40
N ILE A 109 -3.42 5.56 16.28
CA ILE A 109 -4.48 4.57 16.47
C ILE A 109 -5.03 4.65 17.89
N ALA A 110 -4.16 4.70 18.90
CA ALA A 110 -4.56 4.85 20.30
C ALA A 110 -5.28 6.18 20.55
N MET A 111 -4.86 7.27 19.90
CA MET A 111 -5.48 8.58 19.97
C MET A 111 -6.89 8.58 19.38
N VAL A 112 -7.10 7.98 18.20
CA VAL A 112 -8.43 7.80 17.61
C VAL A 112 -9.33 6.96 18.52
N ALA A 113 -8.82 5.86 19.07
CA ALA A 113 -9.57 5.00 19.99
C ALA A 113 -10.01 5.79 21.24
N THR A 114 -9.09 6.53 21.85
CA THR A 114 -9.34 7.37 23.03
C THR A 114 -10.38 8.44 22.75
N TRP A 115 -10.28 9.12 21.60
CA TRP A 115 -11.27 10.10 21.18
C TRP A 115 -12.68 9.52 21.14
N VAL A 116 -12.83 8.36 20.52
CA VAL A 116 -14.13 7.68 20.38
C VAL A 116 -14.67 7.23 21.74
N ASP A 117 -13.83 6.64 22.58
CA ASP A 117 -14.21 6.14 23.92
C ASP A 117 -14.64 7.27 24.85
N ASN A 118 -14.09 8.46 24.69
CA ASN A 118 -14.45 9.68 25.42
C ASN A 118 -15.69 10.40 24.83
N GLY A 119 -16.43 9.74 23.91
CA GLY A 119 -17.66 10.29 23.35
C GLY A 119 -17.45 11.17 22.12
N ALA A 120 -16.26 11.13 21.54
CA ALA A 120 -15.85 11.87 20.35
C ALA A 120 -16.08 13.39 20.46
N PRO A 121 -15.44 14.09 21.43
CA PRO A 121 -15.61 15.52 21.62
C PRO A 121 -15.07 16.33 20.44
N ARG A 122 -15.75 17.45 20.14
CA ARG A 122 -15.38 18.34 19.03
C ARG A 122 -14.08 19.10 19.30
N GLY A 123 -13.92 19.59 20.52
CA GLY A 123 -12.86 20.53 20.87
C GLY A 123 -13.15 21.98 20.40
N ASN A 124 -12.13 22.82 20.48
CA ASN A 124 -12.22 24.20 20.04
C ASN A 124 -12.10 24.29 18.50
N PRO A 125 -13.08 24.86 17.79
CA PRO A 125 -13.01 25.02 16.34
C PRO A 125 -11.80 25.83 15.83
N ALA A 126 -11.22 26.69 16.69
CA ALA A 126 -10.02 27.46 16.33
C ALA A 126 -8.75 26.59 16.19
N ASP A 127 -8.77 25.36 16.73
CA ASP A 127 -7.67 24.41 16.65
C ASP A 127 -7.72 23.57 15.35
N MET A 128 -8.76 23.74 14.53
CA MET A 128 -8.86 23.02 13.25
C MET A 128 -7.70 23.39 12.33
N PRO A 129 -7.05 22.38 11.70
CA PRO A 129 -6.09 22.66 10.66
C PRO A 129 -6.76 23.33 9.46
N SER A 130 -5.97 24.07 8.67
CA SER A 130 -6.46 24.63 7.40
C SER A 130 -6.99 23.51 6.50
N PRO A 131 -8.14 23.70 5.83
CA PRO A 131 -8.65 22.71 4.89
C PRO A 131 -7.61 22.37 3.81
N ARG A 132 -7.54 21.09 3.44
CA ARG A 132 -6.76 20.66 2.27
C ARG A 132 -7.50 21.01 0.98
N GLU A 133 -6.72 21.38 -0.02
CA GLU A 133 -7.18 21.40 -1.40
C GLU A 133 -6.98 20.02 -2.02
N PHE A 134 -7.98 19.53 -2.73
CA PHE A 134 -7.95 18.23 -3.37
C PHE A 134 -8.09 18.41 -4.88
N ARG A 135 -7.36 17.58 -5.63
CA ARG A 135 -7.62 17.47 -7.08
C ARG A 135 -9.00 16.87 -7.31
N ASP A 136 -9.63 17.26 -8.41
CA ASP A 136 -10.84 16.59 -8.87
C ASP A 136 -10.48 15.13 -9.23
N ILE A 137 -11.39 14.20 -8.93
CA ILE A 137 -11.21 12.78 -9.29
C ILE A 137 -11.12 12.59 -10.82
N ALA A 138 -11.71 13.52 -11.59
CA ALA A 138 -11.61 13.53 -13.05
C ALA A 138 -10.21 13.89 -13.55
N GLU A 139 -9.42 14.65 -12.77
CA GLU A 139 -8.08 15.05 -13.14
C GLU A 139 -7.10 13.87 -13.05
N TRP A 140 -6.09 13.89 -13.92
CA TRP A 140 -5.01 12.92 -13.89
C TRP A 140 -4.10 13.16 -12.67
N LYS A 141 -3.76 12.12 -11.94
CA LYS A 141 -2.83 12.22 -10.80
C LYS A 141 -1.41 12.53 -11.24
N ILE A 142 -1.03 12.06 -12.42
CA ILE A 142 0.25 12.38 -13.04
C ILE A 142 0.31 13.82 -13.60
N GLY A 143 -0.77 14.61 -13.55
CA GLY A 143 -0.94 15.86 -14.28
C GLY A 143 -1.45 15.64 -15.70
N GLU A 144 -1.56 16.69 -16.51
CA GLU A 144 -2.07 16.57 -17.88
C GLU A 144 -1.18 15.65 -18.72
N PRO A 145 -1.70 14.56 -19.30
CA PRO A 145 -0.92 13.67 -20.15
C PRO A 145 -0.59 14.32 -21.49
N ASP A 146 0.58 14.02 -22.02
CA ASP A 146 0.94 14.37 -23.40
C ASP A 146 0.21 13.49 -24.44
N TRP A 147 -0.20 12.30 -24.03
CA TRP A 147 -0.82 11.29 -24.87
C TRP A 147 -1.83 10.45 -24.10
N VAL A 148 -3.00 10.20 -24.72
CA VAL A 148 -4.05 9.39 -24.10
C VAL A 148 -4.55 8.36 -25.12
N VAL A 149 -4.66 7.11 -24.67
CA VAL A 149 -5.28 6.02 -25.44
C VAL A 149 -6.43 5.44 -24.61
N GLU A 150 -7.56 5.19 -25.24
CA GLU A 150 -8.76 4.63 -24.61
C GLU A 150 -9.01 3.20 -25.12
N ILE A 151 -9.80 2.41 -24.38
CA ILE A 151 -10.34 1.15 -24.90
C ILE A 151 -11.09 1.41 -26.22
N PRO A 152 -11.11 0.45 -27.18
CA PRO A 152 -11.52 0.72 -28.56
C PRO A 152 -12.99 1.18 -28.68
N GLU A 153 -13.85 0.65 -27.82
CA GLU A 153 -15.27 1.01 -27.75
C GLU A 153 -15.72 1.09 -26.29
N PRO A 154 -16.75 1.90 -25.97
CA PRO A 154 -17.31 1.91 -24.62
C PRO A 154 -17.78 0.51 -24.22
N PHE A 155 -17.38 0.06 -23.04
CA PHE A 155 -17.77 -1.25 -22.50
C PHE A 155 -19.01 -1.11 -21.61
N VAL A 156 -20.10 -1.83 -21.95
CA VAL A 156 -21.34 -1.79 -21.18
C VAL A 156 -21.39 -2.99 -20.24
N VAL A 157 -21.46 -2.70 -18.94
CA VAL A 157 -21.67 -3.68 -17.86
C VAL A 157 -23.15 -3.64 -17.49
N SER A 158 -23.91 -4.67 -17.85
CA SER A 158 -25.34 -4.75 -17.51
C SER A 158 -25.54 -5.01 -16.02
N GLU A 159 -26.72 -4.68 -15.49
CA GLU A 159 -27.03 -4.72 -14.05
C GLU A 159 -26.82 -6.08 -13.38
N GLU A 160 -26.99 -7.17 -14.13
CA GLU A 160 -26.85 -8.56 -13.66
C GLU A 160 -25.73 -9.32 -14.38
N ALA A 161 -24.79 -8.61 -15.01
CA ALA A 161 -23.68 -9.27 -15.70
C ALA A 161 -22.83 -10.08 -14.72
N PRO A 162 -22.40 -11.29 -15.10
CA PRO A 162 -21.34 -11.96 -14.37
C PRO A 162 -20.05 -11.16 -14.44
N ASN A 163 -19.12 -11.37 -13.52
CA ASN A 163 -17.78 -10.80 -13.65
C ASN A 163 -17.19 -11.16 -15.02
N TRP A 164 -16.55 -10.18 -15.64
CA TRP A 164 -15.93 -10.34 -16.95
C TRP A 164 -14.44 -10.02 -16.89
N TRP A 165 -13.63 -10.93 -17.39
CA TRP A 165 -12.20 -10.77 -17.57
C TRP A 165 -11.84 -10.90 -19.03
N GLY A 166 -11.00 -10.02 -19.53
CA GLY A 166 -10.57 -10.12 -20.92
C GLY A 166 -9.69 -8.96 -21.37
N ASP A 167 -9.15 -9.13 -22.55
CA ASP A 167 -8.23 -8.19 -23.18
C ASP A 167 -8.94 -7.37 -24.25
N LEU A 168 -8.76 -6.05 -24.19
CA LEU A 168 -9.18 -5.09 -25.20
C LEU A 168 -7.92 -4.44 -25.79
N TYR A 169 -7.90 -4.19 -27.09
CA TYR A 169 -6.72 -3.70 -27.80
C TYR A 169 -7.03 -2.41 -28.54
N SER A 170 -6.17 -1.41 -28.36
CA SER A 170 -6.24 -0.13 -29.08
C SER A 170 -4.89 0.19 -29.71
N ASP A 171 -4.91 0.74 -30.93
CA ASP A 171 -3.70 1.27 -31.56
C ASP A 171 -3.11 2.36 -30.65
N SER A 172 -1.82 2.28 -30.38
CA SER A 172 -1.14 3.31 -29.59
C SER A 172 -1.14 4.67 -30.30
N GLY A 173 -1.23 4.70 -31.61
CA GLY A 173 -1.15 5.90 -32.44
C GLY A 173 0.24 6.56 -32.45
N LEU A 174 1.25 5.94 -31.81
CA LEU A 174 2.60 6.46 -31.77
C LEU A 174 3.33 6.23 -33.09
N THR A 175 3.88 7.30 -33.66
CA THR A 175 4.62 7.26 -34.93
C THR A 175 6.14 7.30 -34.74
N GLU A 176 6.60 7.47 -33.53
CA GLU A 176 8.02 7.47 -33.14
C GLU A 176 8.18 6.92 -31.72
N ASP A 177 9.34 6.35 -31.41
CA ASP A 177 9.67 5.89 -30.08
C ASP A 177 9.68 7.05 -29.09
N ARG A 178 9.19 6.82 -27.87
CA ARG A 178 9.09 7.84 -26.83
C ARG A 178 9.56 7.31 -25.47
N TRP A 179 10.09 8.21 -24.68
CA TRP A 179 10.43 7.94 -23.29
C TRP A 179 9.31 8.45 -22.37
N VAL A 180 8.70 7.55 -21.63
CA VAL A 180 7.66 7.83 -20.63
C VAL A 180 8.32 8.18 -19.30
N LYS A 181 7.86 9.25 -18.67
CA LYS A 181 8.27 9.68 -17.31
C LYS A 181 7.17 9.50 -16.27
N ALA A 182 5.91 9.37 -16.71
CA ALA A 182 4.78 9.05 -15.85
C ALA A 182 3.66 8.42 -16.66
N VAL A 183 2.88 7.54 -16.03
CA VAL A 183 1.76 6.83 -16.63
C VAL A 183 0.62 6.64 -15.63
N GLU A 184 -0.62 6.76 -16.09
CA GLU A 184 -1.81 6.48 -15.28
C GLU A 184 -2.87 5.80 -16.13
N THR A 185 -3.30 4.61 -15.71
CA THR A 185 -4.50 3.96 -16.22
C THR A 185 -5.69 4.37 -15.38
N LYS A 186 -6.80 4.74 -16.02
CA LYS A 186 -7.93 5.35 -15.34
C LYS A 186 -9.25 5.00 -15.99
N PRO A 187 -10.21 4.42 -15.23
CA PRO A 187 -11.59 4.29 -15.68
C PRO A 187 -12.24 5.64 -15.99
N SER A 188 -13.30 5.64 -16.78
CA SER A 188 -14.19 6.79 -16.86
C SER A 188 -14.85 7.05 -15.50
N LEU A 189 -15.35 8.27 -15.25
CA LEU A 189 -16.05 8.58 -13.99
C LEU A 189 -17.22 7.64 -13.72
N GLU A 190 -17.94 7.28 -14.77
CA GLU A 190 -19.06 6.33 -14.70
C GLU A 190 -18.56 4.90 -14.50
N GLY A 191 -17.38 4.54 -15.03
CA GLY A 191 -16.77 3.22 -14.96
C GLY A 191 -16.14 2.89 -13.60
N PHE A 192 -15.77 3.88 -12.79
CA PHE A 192 -15.11 3.64 -11.49
C PHE A 192 -15.79 2.58 -10.61
N PRO A 193 -17.13 2.53 -10.49
CA PRO A 193 -17.77 1.53 -9.64
C PRO A 193 -17.72 0.10 -10.16
N VAL A 194 -17.54 -0.09 -11.48
CA VAL A 194 -17.62 -1.40 -12.15
C VAL A 194 -16.26 -1.93 -12.60
N VAL A 195 -15.22 -1.09 -12.67
CA VAL A 195 -13.85 -1.53 -13.01
C VAL A 195 -13.12 -1.92 -11.73
N HIS A 196 -12.93 -3.23 -11.54
CA HIS A 196 -12.18 -3.74 -10.39
C HIS A 196 -10.68 -3.48 -10.55
N HIS A 197 -10.11 -3.85 -11.70
CA HIS A 197 -8.76 -3.48 -12.11
C HIS A 197 -8.64 -3.39 -13.64
N ALA A 198 -7.60 -2.70 -14.08
CA ALA A 198 -7.20 -2.58 -15.47
C ALA A 198 -5.67 -2.57 -15.58
N VAL A 199 -5.09 -3.63 -16.12
CA VAL A 199 -3.66 -3.70 -16.40
C VAL A 199 -3.41 -3.28 -17.83
N THR A 200 -2.54 -2.31 -18.05
CA THR A 200 -2.16 -1.85 -19.38
C THR A 200 -0.74 -2.24 -19.74
N SER A 201 -0.54 -2.71 -20.96
CA SER A 201 0.76 -3.07 -21.52
C SER A 201 0.86 -2.72 -23.00
N MET A 202 2.09 -2.67 -23.53
CA MET A 202 2.33 -2.59 -24.98
C MET A 202 2.42 -4.01 -25.54
N GLU A 203 1.59 -4.33 -26.54
CA GLU A 203 1.65 -5.59 -27.26
C GLU A 203 2.41 -5.45 -28.58
N ASP A 204 2.78 -6.56 -29.16
CA ASP A 204 3.54 -6.69 -30.42
C ASP A 204 5.00 -6.22 -30.34
N LEU A 205 5.54 -6.10 -29.12
CA LEU A 205 6.94 -5.78 -28.91
C LEU A 205 7.59 -6.92 -28.11
N GLU A 206 8.59 -7.56 -28.70
CA GLU A 206 9.41 -8.53 -27.99
C GLU A 206 10.26 -7.79 -26.95
N SER A 207 10.11 -8.17 -25.69
CA SER A 207 10.95 -7.67 -24.61
C SER A 207 12.25 -8.48 -24.56
N GLU A 208 13.39 -7.82 -24.82
CA GLU A 208 14.71 -8.45 -24.75
C GLU A 208 15.15 -8.75 -23.31
N ASP A 209 14.57 -8.07 -22.30
CA ASP A 209 15.05 -8.06 -20.92
C ASP A 209 14.12 -8.76 -19.91
N GLY A 210 13.04 -9.41 -20.37
CA GLY A 210 11.97 -9.92 -19.49
C GLY A 210 11.10 -8.81 -18.92
N ASP A 211 11.22 -7.61 -19.45
CA ASP A 211 10.32 -6.50 -19.20
C ASP A 211 9.00 -6.78 -19.92
N TYR A 212 7.93 -6.99 -19.17
CA TYR A 212 6.61 -7.38 -19.68
C TYR A 212 5.91 -6.29 -20.51
N ASN A 213 6.62 -5.29 -21.03
CA ASN A 213 6.03 -4.13 -21.70
C ASN A 213 4.88 -3.50 -20.87
N PHE A 214 4.89 -3.78 -19.58
CA PHE A 214 3.92 -3.29 -18.61
C PHE A 214 3.96 -1.77 -18.57
N LEU A 215 2.81 -1.13 -18.70
CA LEU A 215 2.68 0.32 -18.57
C LEU A 215 2.26 0.69 -17.15
N ASN A 216 1.05 0.28 -16.77
CA ASN A 216 0.48 0.63 -15.48
C ASN A 216 -0.69 -0.30 -15.15
N GLU A 217 -1.01 -0.41 -13.88
CA GLU A 217 -2.22 -1.03 -13.40
C GLU A 217 -3.10 0.01 -12.71
N TYR A 218 -4.37 0.06 -13.06
CA TYR A 218 -5.41 0.66 -12.22
C TYR A 218 -5.99 -0.42 -11.31
N ALA A 219 -6.01 -0.15 -10.03
CA ALA A 219 -6.80 -0.89 -9.05
C ALA A 219 -7.21 0.08 -7.93
N LEU A 220 -8.19 -0.30 -7.12
CA LEU A 220 -8.63 0.54 -6.01
C LEU A 220 -7.46 0.81 -5.05
N GLY A 221 -7.20 2.08 -4.77
CA GLY A 221 -6.08 2.51 -3.93
C GLY A 221 -4.77 2.80 -4.67
N LYS A 222 -4.64 2.40 -5.94
CA LYS A 222 -3.45 2.72 -6.73
C LYS A 222 -3.52 4.13 -7.31
N ASN A 223 -2.37 4.80 -7.30
CA ASN A 223 -2.17 6.10 -7.94
C ASN A 223 -1.50 5.93 -9.31
N GLY A 224 -1.43 7.02 -10.09
CA GLY A 224 -0.58 7.07 -11.27
C GLY A 224 0.89 6.86 -10.89
N ASP A 225 1.65 6.24 -11.77
CA ASP A 225 3.07 5.99 -11.58
C ASP A 225 3.87 7.18 -12.12
N ILE A 226 4.51 7.93 -11.22
CA ILE A 226 5.49 8.98 -11.54
C ILE A 226 6.85 8.38 -11.26
N PHE A 227 7.66 8.25 -12.30
CA PHE A 227 8.96 7.58 -12.19
C PHE A 227 9.97 8.48 -11.45
N PRO A 228 10.97 7.90 -10.78
CA PRO A 228 12.05 8.68 -10.16
C PRO A 228 12.73 9.62 -11.17
N ASP A 229 13.23 10.73 -10.69
CA ASP A 229 13.92 11.72 -11.53
C ASP A 229 15.07 11.09 -12.32
N GLY A 230 15.20 11.47 -13.59
CA GLY A 230 16.22 10.90 -14.50
C GLY A 230 15.94 9.49 -14.97
N THR A 231 14.80 8.87 -14.59
CA THR A 231 14.40 7.54 -15.08
C THR A 231 13.26 7.64 -16.08
N GLY A 232 13.20 6.67 -16.99
CA GLY A 232 12.10 6.57 -17.95
C GLY A 232 11.94 5.17 -18.49
N ARG A 233 10.76 4.91 -19.05
CA ARG A 233 10.48 3.68 -19.81
C ARG A 233 10.37 4.01 -21.28
N GLU A 234 11.09 3.29 -22.11
CA GLU A 234 10.97 3.43 -23.55
C GLU A 234 9.73 2.69 -24.05
N ILE A 235 8.91 3.34 -24.88
CA ILE A 235 7.83 2.70 -25.63
C ILE A 235 8.06 2.87 -27.13
N LYS A 236 7.80 1.81 -27.89
CA LYS A 236 8.05 1.76 -29.32
C LYS A 236 6.85 2.25 -30.12
N ALA A 237 7.13 2.84 -31.27
CA ALA A 237 6.10 3.24 -32.22
C ALA A 237 5.40 2.01 -32.84
N GLY A 238 4.14 2.19 -33.23
CA GLY A 238 3.37 1.22 -34.03
C GLY A 238 2.82 0.02 -33.26
N GLY A 239 3.01 -0.04 -31.96
CA GLY A 239 2.42 -1.10 -31.13
C GLY A 239 0.97 -0.82 -30.74
N GLN A 240 0.30 -1.84 -30.23
CA GLN A 240 -1.02 -1.73 -29.62
C GLN A 240 -0.90 -1.63 -28.11
N ILE A 241 -1.85 -0.93 -27.48
CA ILE A 241 -2.03 -0.99 -26.02
C ILE A 241 -3.06 -2.07 -25.73
N LYS A 242 -2.67 -3.04 -24.93
CA LYS A 242 -3.56 -4.01 -24.33
C LYS A 242 -4.09 -3.45 -23.01
N PHE A 243 -5.40 -3.53 -22.85
CA PHE A 243 -6.11 -3.31 -21.61
C PHE A 243 -6.65 -4.67 -21.13
N ASN A 244 -5.99 -5.28 -20.15
CA ASN A 244 -6.52 -6.46 -19.46
C ASN A 244 -7.48 -5.97 -18.37
N MET A 245 -8.78 -6.22 -18.59
CA MET A 245 -9.84 -5.61 -17.80
C MET A 245 -10.56 -6.64 -16.94
N HIS A 246 -10.93 -6.22 -15.73
CA HIS A 246 -11.87 -6.94 -14.88
C HIS A 246 -13.05 -6.04 -14.53
N TYR A 247 -14.23 -6.40 -15.01
CA TYR A 247 -15.48 -5.71 -14.71
C TYR A 247 -16.36 -6.54 -13.76
N ALA A 248 -16.97 -5.87 -12.79
CA ALA A 248 -17.94 -6.42 -11.85
C ALA A 248 -19.22 -5.59 -11.86
N ALA A 249 -20.38 -6.24 -12.02
CA ALA A 249 -21.68 -5.56 -11.98
C ALA A 249 -22.01 -5.04 -10.57
N ILE A 250 -22.72 -3.92 -10.53
CA ILE A 250 -23.14 -3.26 -9.28
C ILE A 250 -24.67 -3.16 -9.12
N GLY A 251 -25.43 -3.91 -9.93
CA GLY A 251 -26.90 -3.88 -9.93
C GLY A 251 -27.52 -2.69 -10.69
N VAL A 252 -26.70 -1.97 -11.46
CA VAL A 252 -27.12 -0.88 -12.36
C VAL A 252 -26.30 -0.96 -13.62
N GLU A 253 -26.94 -0.85 -14.79
CA GLU A 253 -26.24 -0.77 -16.07
C GLU A 253 -25.29 0.43 -16.07
N THR A 254 -24.02 0.18 -16.40
CA THR A 254 -22.96 1.18 -16.32
C THR A 254 -22.08 1.06 -17.56
N THR A 255 -21.62 2.18 -18.09
CA THR A 255 -20.70 2.21 -19.24
C THR A 255 -19.34 2.69 -18.77
N ASP A 256 -18.29 1.96 -19.16
CA ASP A 256 -16.91 2.38 -18.93
C ASP A 256 -16.22 2.78 -20.23
N ARG A 257 -15.27 3.69 -20.09
CA ARG A 257 -14.31 4.11 -21.09
C ARG A 257 -12.93 4.29 -20.46
N THR A 258 -12.36 3.17 -20.01
CA THR A 258 -11.01 3.18 -19.42
C THR A 258 -9.98 3.68 -20.42
N ARG A 259 -9.04 4.47 -19.92
CA ARG A 259 -7.98 5.11 -20.71
C ARG A 259 -6.65 5.05 -19.97
N VAL A 260 -5.56 5.10 -20.73
CA VAL A 260 -4.21 5.28 -20.21
C VAL A 260 -3.65 6.61 -20.67
N GLY A 261 -3.12 7.39 -19.73
CA GLY A 261 -2.45 8.67 -19.97
C GLY A 261 -0.95 8.52 -19.79
N LEU A 262 -0.18 9.08 -20.71
CA LEU A 262 1.28 9.02 -20.73
C LEU A 262 1.86 10.44 -20.70
N GLN A 263 2.83 10.67 -19.82
CA GLN A 263 3.68 11.86 -19.89
C GLN A 263 5.06 11.47 -20.43
N PHE A 264 5.54 12.23 -21.41
CA PHE A 264 6.80 11.95 -22.09
C PHE A 264 7.91 12.88 -21.67
N TYR A 265 9.14 12.41 -21.81
CA TYR A 265 10.29 13.29 -21.95
C TYR A 265 10.18 14.09 -23.26
N PRO A 266 10.77 15.30 -23.34
CA PRO A 266 10.85 16.04 -24.60
C PRO A 266 11.48 15.19 -25.70
N LYS A 267 11.07 15.41 -26.96
CA LYS A 267 11.60 14.67 -28.10
C LYS A 267 13.13 14.76 -28.16
N GLY A 268 13.76 13.61 -28.37
CA GLY A 268 15.23 13.48 -28.43
C GLY A 268 15.94 13.48 -27.07
N VAL A 269 15.21 13.62 -25.96
CA VAL A 269 15.76 13.43 -24.63
C VAL A 269 15.66 11.96 -24.25
N VAL A 270 16.81 11.37 -23.94
CA VAL A 270 16.92 10.03 -23.37
C VAL A 270 17.19 10.20 -21.88
N PRO A 271 16.39 9.60 -20.99
CA PRO A 271 16.65 9.65 -19.55
C PRO A 271 17.98 8.95 -19.22
N GLU A 272 18.56 9.29 -18.08
CA GLU A 272 19.83 8.70 -17.62
C GLU A 272 19.73 7.20 -17.37
N ARG A 273 18.53 6.73 -16.96
CA ARG A 273 18.28 5.36 -16.54
C ARG A 273 16.98 4.84 -17.12
N LYS A 274 17.00 3.58 -17.57
CA LYS A 274 15.80 2.86 -18.00
C LYS A 274 15.12 2.27 -16.76
N LEU A 275 13.85 2.60 -16.54
CA LEU A 275 13.03 1.95 -15.51
C LEU A 275 12.53 0.61 -16.06
N ILE A 276 12.78 -0.43 -15.30
CA ILE A 276 12.32 -1.79 -15.55
C ILE A 276 11.23 -2.12 -14.54
N SER A 277 10.17 -2.81 -14.97
CA SER A 277 9.18 -3.41 -14.08
C SER A 277 8.98 -4.85 -14.51
N ALA A 278 9.27 -5.78 -13.62
CA ALA A 278 9.17 -7.19 -13.93
C ALA A 278 8.18 -7.91 -13.02
N HIS A 279 7.59 -8.93 -13.58
CA HIS A 279 6.87 -9.98 -12.91
C HIS A 279 7.89 -10.89 -12.22
N VAL A 280 7.99 -10.83 -10.90
CA VAL A 280 8.91 -11.66 -10.10
C VAL A 280 8.11 -12.75 -9.42
N GLY A 281 8.22 -13.95 -9.92
CA GLY A 281 7.49 -15.14 -9.48
C GLY A 281 7.34 -16.12 -10.62
N ASP A 282 6.91 -17.33 -10.30
CA ASP A 282 6.52 -18.36 -11.26
C ASP A 282 5.23 -19.00 -10.72
N ASP A 283 4.13 -18.78 -11.43
CA ASP A 283 2.80 -19.20 -10.99
C ASP A 283 2.43 -20.60 -11.52
N GLU A 284 3.12 -21.11 -12.53
CA GLU A 284 2.69 -22.31 -13.27
C GLU A 284 2.65 -23.56 -12.40
N ASP A 285 3.48 -23.62 -11.35
CA ASP A 285 3.55 -24.74 -10.42
C ASP A 285 2.77 -24.50 -9.10
N LEU A 286 1.94 -23.46 -9.05
CA LEU A 286 1.15 -23.12 -7.86
C LEU A 286 0.14 -24.22 -7.53
N ASP A 287 0.28 -24.81 -6.34
CA ASP A 287 -0.53 -25.90 -5.83
C ASP A 287 -1.06 -25.56 -4.43
N ILE A 288 -2.36 -25.25 -4.33
CA ILE A 288 -3.00 -24.85 -3.08
C ILE A 288 -4.10 -25.86 -2.73
N PRO A 289 -3.81 -26.87 -1.89
CA PRO A 289 -4.78 -27.89 -1.52
C PRO A 289 -6.00 -27.34 -0.80
N ALA A 290 -7.13 -28.01 -0.97
CA ALA A 290 -8.38 -27.71 -0.27
C ALA A 290 -8.20 -27.70 1.25
N GLY A 291 -8.74 -26.70 1.93
CA GLY A 291 -8.76 -26.57 3.38
C GLY A 291 -7.43 -26.15 4.03
N GLU A 292 -6.34 -26.03 3.28
CA GLU A 292 -5.03 -25.65 3.83
C GLU A 292 -4.94 -24.13 4.06
N SER A 293 -4.52 -23.73 5.26
CA SER A 293 -4.55 -22.32 5.70
C SER A 293 -3.23 -21.57 5.63
N ASN A 294 -2.15 -22.19 5.17
CA ASN A 294 -0.83 -21.57 5.16
C ASN A 294 0.09 -22.19 4.09
N VAL A 295 -0.39 -22.21 2.86
CA VAL A 295 0.37 -22.74 1.72
C VAL A 295 1.40 -21.71 1.28
N ARG A 296 2.67 -22.09 1.29
CA ARG A 296 3.78 -21.25 0.86
C ARG A 296 4.14 -21.54 -0.57
N HIS A 297 4.40 -20.48 -1.33
CA HIS A 297 4.96 -20.55 -2.68
C HIS A 297 6.14 -19.57 -2.80
N ASP A 298 7.16 -19.93 -3.59
CA ASP A 298 8.39 -19.14 -3.75
C ASP A 298 8.67 -18.88 -5.22
N GLY A 299 8.95 -17.62 -5.56
CA GLY A 299 9.33 -17.20 -6.90
C GLY A 299 10.68 -16.49 -6.91
N PHE A 300 11.41 -16.53 -8.03
CA PHE A 300 12.77 -16.03 -8.12
C PHE A 300 13.02 -15.26 -9.41
N TYR A 301 13.83 -14.20 -9.32
CA TYR A 301 14.32 -13.45 -10.48
C TYR A 301 15.77 -13.03 -10.25
N ARG A 302 16.66 -13.30 -11.18
CA ARG A 302 18.07 -12.93 -11.05
C ARG A 302 18.38 -11.62 -11.74
N LEU A 303 18.85 -10.63 -10.98
CA LEU A 303 19.35 -9.37 -11.50
C LEU A 303 20.60 -9.58 -12.36
N LYS A 304 20.58 -9.02 -13.56
CA LYS A 304 21.69 -9.11 -14.52
C LYS A 304 22.75 -8.04 -14.30
N GLU A 305 22.35 -6.90 -13.75
CA GLU A 305 23.20 -5.76 -13.46
C GLU A 305 23.00 -5.30 -12.00
N ASN A 306 23.86 -4.39 -11.50
CA ASN A 306 23.60 -3.73 -10.24
C ASN A 306 22.30 -2.94 -10.35
N ALA A 307 21.50 -2.88 -9.31
CA ALA A 307 20.17 -2.29 -9.39
C ALA A 307 19.80 -1.48 -8.15
N GLN A 308 19.02 -0.43 -8.34
CA GLN A 308 18.27 0.20 -7.27
C GLN A 308 16.79 -0.15 -7.43
N ILE A 309 16.25 -0.88 -6.45
CA ILE A 309 14.83 -1.24 -6.43
C ILE A 309 14.01 -0.01 -6.04
N THR A 310 13.02 0.35 -6.85
CA THR A 310 12.20 1.56 -6.63
C THR A 310 10.83 1.27 -6.06
N ALA A 311 10.27 0.10 -6.37
CA ALA A 311 8.93 -0.25 -5.92
C ALA A 311 8.73 -1.76 -5.79
N PHE A 312 7.80 -2.12 -4.92
CA PHE A 312 7.27 -3.46 -4.70
C PHE A 312 5.74 -3.39 -4.67
N GLN A 313 5.08 -4.27 -5.41
CA GLN A 313 3.65 -4.46 -5.36
C GLN A 313 3.34 -5.95 -5.28
N ALA A 314 2.78 -6.38 -4.18
CA ALA A 314 2.27 -7.75 -4.03
C ALA A 314 1.15 -8.01 -5.03
N HIS A 315 1.09 -9.22 -5.59
CA HIS A 315 -0.02 -9.67 -6.42
C HIS A 315 -0.38 -11.12 -6.14
N LEU A 316 -1.57 -11.30 -5.59
CA LEU A 316 -2.22 -12.57 -5.28
C LEU A 316 -3.71 -12.43 -5.66
N HIS A 317 -4.49 -13.50 -5.58
CA HIS A 317 -5.94 -13.43 -5.72
C HIS A 317 -6.66 -13.66 -4.38
N ASN A 318 -7.85 -14.29 -4.43
CA ASN A 318 -8.75 -14.44 -3.28
C ASN A 318 -8.15 -15.21 -2.10
N LEU A 319 -7.25 -16.15 -2.37
CA LEU A 319 -6.63 -16.97 -1.33
C LEU A 319 -5.36 -16.36 -0.76
N GLY A 320 -4.88 -15.27 -1.37
CA GLY A 320 -3.70 -14.56 -0.89
C GLY A 320 -3.82 -14.10 0.56
N LYS A 321 -2.73 -14.20 1.31
CA LYS A 321 -2.64 -13.83 2.72
C LYS A 321 -1.50 -12.87 3.02
N ARG A 322 -0.36 -13.09 2.43
CA ARG A 322 0.86 -12.31 2.66
C ARG A 322 1.87 -12.54 1.55
N GLN A 323 2.66 -11.53 1.24
CA GLN A 323 3.77 -11.65 0.32
C GLN A 323 4.98 -10.87 0.81
N CYS A 324 6.17 -11.45 0.65
CA CYS A 324 7.44 -10.81 0.99
C CYS A 324 8.36 -10.76 -0.23
N LEU A 325 9.03 -9.63 -0.40
CA LEU A 325 10.16 -9.47 -1.30
C LEU A 325 11.45 -9.57 -0.49
N GLY A 326 12.32 -10.46 -0.88
CA GLY A 326 13.65 -10.64 -0.33
C GLY A 326 14.74 -10.63 -1.40
N ALA A 327 15.99 -10.66 -0.97
CA ALA A 327 17.16 -10.74 -1.84
C ALA A 327 18.13 -11.79 -1.32
N VAL A 328 18.64 -12.63 -2.23
CA VAL A 328 19.78 -13.52 -2.00
C VAL A 328 20.97 -12.91 -2.73
N LEU A 329 21.92 -12.39 -1.96
CA LEU A 329 23.10 -11.71 -2.49
C LEU A 329 24.11 -12.69 -3.10
N PRO A 330 25.08 -12.24 -3.91
CA PRO A 330 26.08 -13.11 -4.52
C PRO A 330 26.95 -13.92 -3.54
N ASP A 331 27.08 -13.47 -2.30
CA ASP A 331 27.76 -14.17 -1.21
C ASP A 331 26.88 -15.20 -0.49
N ASN A 332 25.65 -15.42 -0.97
CA ASN A 332 24.58 -16.25 -0.41
C ASN A 332 23.97 -15.73 0.91
N SER A 333 24.30 -14.52 1.33
CA SER A 333 23.54 -13.88 2.41
C SER A 333 22.12 -13.56 1.95
N LYS A 334 21.17 -13.54 2.89
CA LYS A 334 19.77 -13.31 2.61
C LYS A 334 19.27 -12.13 3.44
N GLN A 335 18.47 -11.30 2.82
CA GLN A 335 17.76 -10.21 3.49
C GLN A 335 16.30 -10.14 3.02
N ILE A 336 15.40 -9.78 3.92
CA ILE A 336 14.01 -9.45 3.56
C ILE A 336 13.98 -7.94 3.33
N LEU A 337 13.52 -7.54 2.15
CA LEU A 337 13.41 -6.13 1.78
C LEU A 337 12.11 -5.54 2.31
N SER A 338 10.98 -6.21 2.08
CA SER A 338 9.66 -5.81 2.57
C SER A 338 8.71 -6.99 2.63
N CYS A 339 7.75 -6.93 3.53
CA CYS A 339 6.61 -7.84 3.57
C CYS A 339 5.31 -7.04 3.62
N ALA A 340 4.28 -7.49 2.92
CA ALA A 340 2.96 -6.92 2.99
C ALA A 340 1.93 -8.03 3.27
N ASP A 341 1.02 -7.77 4.20
CA ASP A 341 -0.18 -8.58 4.32
C ASP A 341 -1.08 -8.29 3.12
N TRP A 342 -1.85 -9.27 2.68
CA TRP A 342 -2.67 -9.15 1.49
C TRP A 342 -4.15 -8.96 1.84
N ASP A 343 -4.79 -7.99 1.22
CA ASP A 343 -6.23 -7.85 1.18
C ASP A 343 -6.65 -7.70 -0.29
N PHE A 344 -7.38 -8.68 -0.80
CA PHE A 344 -7.82 -8.73 -2.20
C PHE A 344 -8.56 -7.48 -2.68
N GLY A 345 -9.20 -6.74 -1.77
CA GLY A 345 -9.86 -5.47 -2.08
C GLY A 345 -8.92 -4.30 -2.42
N TRP A 346 -7.60 -4.45 -2.23
CA TRP A 346 -6.64 -3.35 -2.37
C TRP A 346 -5.33 -3.78 -3.03
N HIS A 347 -5.00 -3.17 -4.14
CA HIS A 347 -3.72 -3.38 -4.82
C HIS A 347 -2.85 -2.14 -4.61
N ILE A 348 -1.83 -2.24 -3.78
CA ILE A 348 -1.00 -1.11 -3.35
C ILE A 348 0.41 -1.27 -3.86
N VAL A 349 0.92 -0.21 -4.51
CA VAL A 349 2.33 -0.10 -4.87
C VAL A 349 3.08 0.61 -3.75
N TYR A 350 4.08 -0.05 -3.21
CA TYR A 350 4.96 0.47 -2.18
C TYR A 350 6.22 1.02 -2.85
N ASN A 351 6.25 2.34 -3.06
CA ASN A 351 7.41 3.02 -3.62
C ASN A 351 8.37 3.36 -2.48
N TYR A 352 9.59 2.87 -2.55
CA TYR A 352 10.62 3.21 -1.58
C TYR A 352 11.01 4.68 -1.66
N GLU A 353 11.31 5.31 -0.51
CA GLU A 353 12.03 6.58 -0.49
C GLU A 353 13.42 6.39 -1.09
N ASP A 354 13.92 7.41 -1.81
CA ASP A 354 15.13 7.26 -2.62
C ASP A 354 16.39 6.97 -1.77
N ASP A 355 16.41 7.46 -0.53
CA ASP A 355 17.52 7.28 0.42
C ASP A 355 17.58 5.90 1.07
N VAL A 356 16.46 5.14 1.08
CA VAL A 356 16.40 3.79 1.64
C VAL A 356 16.10 2.70 0.60
N ALA A 357 15.82 3.08 -0.64
CA ALA A 357 15.52 2.15 -1.73
C ALA A 357 16.65 1.12 -1.90
N PRO A 358 16.39 -0.20 -1.93
CA PRO A 358 17.44 -1.22 -1.91
C PRO A 358 18.46 -1.06 -3.05
N LEU A 359 19.75 -1.01 -2.70
CA LEU A 359 20.87 -1.13 -3.64
C LEU A 359 21.35 -2.57 -3.65
N LEU A 360 21.21 -3.24 -4.76
CA LEU A 360 21.50 -4.68 -4.90
C LEU A 360 22.57 -4.91 -5.96
N PRO A 361 23.66 -5.63 -5.64
CA PRO A 361 24.71 -5.89 -6.59
C PRO A 361 24.27 -6.89 -7.69
N LYS A 362 24.90 -6.80 -8.84
CA LYS A 362 24.78 -7.73 -9.96
C LYS A 362 24.85 -9.18 -9.50
N GLY A 363 23.94 -10.01 -10.02
CA GLY A 363 23.86 -11.43 -9.67
C GLY A 363 23.03 -11.72 -8.42
N THR A 364 22.50 -10.70 -7.74
CA THR A 364 21.50 -10.89 -6.68
C THR A 364 20.27 -11.56 -7.25
N THR A 365 19.70 -12.51 -6.50
CA THR A 365 18.41 -13.12 -6.81
C THR A 365 17.32 -12.49 -5.95
N LEU A 366 16.38 -11.80 -6.58
CA LEU A 366 15.13 -11.40 -5.93
C LEU A 366 14.34 -12.66 -5.59
N HIS A 367 13.77 -12.70 -4.41
CA HIS A 367 13.03 -13.84 -3.89
C HIS A 367 11.68 -13.37 -3.38
N VAL A 368 10.63 -13.71 -4.08
CA VAL A 368 9.25 -13.47 -3.66
C VAL A 368 8.76 -14.72 -2.93
N THR A 369 8.23 -14.53 -1.73
CA THR A 369 7.60 -15.59 -0.96
C THR A 369 6.15 -15.20 -0.70
N SER A 370 5.23 -16.05 -1.10
CA SER A 370 3.78 -15.85 -0.96
C SER A 370 3.20 -16.88 0.01
N TRP A 371 2.14 -16.51 0.70
CA TRP A 371 1.34 -17.41 1.53
C TRP A 371 -0.13 -17.30 1.14
N HIS A 372 -0.78 -18.45 1.03
CA HIS A 372 -2.19 -18.58 0.66
C HIS A 372 -2.98 -19.30 1.76
N ASP A 373 -4.27 -18.96 1.86
CA ASP A 373 -5.23 -19.53 2.81
C ASP A 373 -6.46 -20.03 2.06
N ASN A 374 -6.51 -21.34 1.82
CA ASN A 374 -7.64 -22.03 1.18
C ASN A 374 -8.59 -22.65 2.22
N SER A 375 -8.59 -22.14 3.46
CA SER A 375 -9.49 -22.62 4.50
C SER A 375 -10.83 -21.87 4.52
N ASP A 376 -11.77 -22.39 5.28
CA ASP A 376 -13.08 -21.77 5.54
C ASP A 376 -13.00 -20.49 6.41
N ALA A 377 -11.85 -20.22 7.01
CA ALA A 377 -11.60 -18.98 7.75
C ALA A 377 -11.29 -17.78 6.84
N ASN A 378 -10.88 -18.02 5.59
CA ASN A 378 -10.63 -16.96 4.63
C ASN A 378 -11.96 -16.44 4.05
N ARG A 379 -12.33 -15.22 4.39
CA ARG A 379 -13.58 -14.56 3.96
C ARG A 379 -13.72 -14.37 2.45
N TRP A 380 -12.60 -14.39 1.71
CA TRP A 380 -12.54 -14.22 0.26
C TRP A 380 -12.58 -15.55 -0.51
N ASN A 381 -12.53 -16.69 0.22
CA ASN A 381 -12.56 -18.00 -0.40
C ASN A 381 -13.99 -18.41 -0.73
N ASP A 382 -14.27 -18.57 -2.01
CA ASP A 382 -15.58 -18.95 -2.51
C ASP A 382 -15.89 -20.45 -2.27
N ASP A 383 -14.85 -21.30 -2.29
CA ASP A 383 -15.02 -22.76 -2.11
C ASP A 383 -13.79 -23.41 -1.44
N PRO A 384 -13.74 -23.47 -0.10
CA PRO A 384 -12.62 -24.08 0.62
C PRO A 384 -12.52 -25.60 0.46
N THR A 385 -13.48 -26.24 -0.19
CA THR A 385 -13.47 -27.69 -0.45
C THR A 385 -12.78 -28.06 -1.75
N ASN A 386 -12.40 -27.08 -2.54
CA ASN A 386 -11.78 -27.26 -3.84
C ASN A 386 -10.28 -26.87 -3.82
N TRP A 387 -9.50 -27.54 -4.63
CA TRP A 387 -8.12 -27.19 -4.93
C TRP A 387 -8.06 -25.92 -5.79
N ALA A 388 -7.04 -25.08 -5.58
CA ALA A 388 -6.75 -23.92 -6.42
C ALA A 388 -5.33 -23.96 -6.97
N GLY A 389 -5.15 -23.46 -8.17
CA GLY A 389 -3.87 -23.31 -8.85
C GLY A 389 -3.85 -22.09 -9.74
N PHE A 390 -2.82 -21.97 -10.58
CA PHE A 390 -2.65 -20.83 -11.46
C PHE A 390 -3.85 -20.60 -12.39
N GLY A 391 -4.24 -19.33 -12.52
CA GLY A 391 -5.23 -18.85 -13.48
C GLY A 391 -5.52 -17.37 -13.35
N GLN A 392 -6.19 -16.80 -14.34
CA GLN A 392 -6.41 -15.35 -14.44
C GLN A 392 -7.68 -14.86 -13.74
N ARG A 393 -8.60 -15.77 -13.36
CA ARG A 393 -9.82 -15.40 -12.66
C ARG A 393 -9.54 -15.21 -11.17
N SER A 394 -10.30 -14.37 -10.51
CA SER A 394 -10.16 -14.17 -9.05
C SER A 394 -10.38 -15.45 -8.22
N SER A 395 -11.12 -16.44 -8.76
CA SER A 395 -11.32 -17.77 -8.18
C SER A 395 -10.16 -18.74 -8.44
N ASP A 396 -9.31 -18.46 -9.41
CA ASP A 396 -8.01 -19.11 -9.59
C ASP A 396 -6.98 -18.33 -8.75
N GLU A 397 -5.70 -18.71 -8.76
CA GLU A 397 -4.68 -18.00 -7.99
C GLU A 397 -3.48 -17.57 -8.83
N MET A 398 -2.79 -16.54 -8.32
CA MET A 398 -1.50 -16.06 -8.80
C MET A 398 -0.54 -15.88 -7.62
N SER A 399 0.77 -15.90 -7.90
CA SER A 399 1.80 -15.78 -6.87
C SER A 399 3.04 -15.08 -7.41
N PHE A 400 2.92 -13.80 -7.72
CA PHE A 400 4.04 -12.97 -8.18
C PHE A 400 4.01 -11.59 -7.55
N ALA A 401 5.10 -10.85 -7.67
CA ALA A 401 5.16 -9.43 -7.35
C ALA A 401 5.55 -8.63 -8.58
N TRP A 402 4.94 -7.47 -8.77
CA TRP A 402 5.54 -6.43 -9.61
C TRP A 402 6.67 -5.77 -8.84
N VAL A 403 7.88 -5.85 -9.38
CA VAL A 403 9.05 -5.18 -8.81
C VAL A 403 9.61 -4.23 -9.85
N SER A 404 9.83 -2.99 -9.45
CA SER A 404 10.40 -1.97 -10.33
C SER A 404 11.81 -1.57 -9.86
N TRP A 405 12.72 -1.39 -10.80
CA TRP A 405 14.09 -0.95 -10.56
C TRP A 405 14.69 -0.27 -11.78
N TYR A 406 15.84 0.31 -11.61
CA TYR A 406 16.72 0.69 -12.70
C TYR A 406 18.12 0.14 -12.48
N ASP A 407 18.79 -0.16 -13.57
CA ASP A 407 20.16 -0.67 -13.55
C ASP A 407 21.16 0.45 -13.28
N LEU A 408 22.26 0.10 -12.62
CA LEU A 408 23.41 0.96 -12.34
C LEU A 408 24.67 0.29 -12.88
N ASP A 409 25.53 1.06 -13.53
CA ASP A 409 26.90 0.62 -13.80
C ASP A 409 27.70 0.52 -12.48
N ASP A 410 28.88 -0.12 -12.54
CA ASP A 410 29.68 -0.38 -11.34
C ASP A 410 30.08 0.92 -10.62
N GLU A 411 30.47 1.97 -11.37
CA GLU A 411 30.87 3.26 -10.78
C GLU A 411 29.70 3.95 -10.08
N SER A 412 28.53 4.01 -10.72
CA SER A 412 27.32 4.60 -10.17
C SER A 412 26.82 3.84 -8.94
N PHE A 413 26.95 2.52 -8.96
CA PHE A 413 26.56 1.66 -7.83
C PHE A 413 27.47 1.88 -6.62
N GLU A 414 28.80 1.82 -6.80
CA GLU A 414 29.79 2.06 -5.75
C GLU A 414 29.58 3.43 -5.11
N LYS A 415 29.40 4.47 -5.95
CA LYS A 415 29.12 5.83 -5.48
C LYS A 415 27.84 5.90 -4.65
N ALA A 416 26.75 5.27 -5.10
CA ALA A 416 25.48 5.27 -4.38
C ALA A 416 25.57 4.55 -3.01
N VAL A 417 26.38 3.48 -2.92
CA VAL A 417 26.66 2.77 -1.65
C VAL A 417 27.46 3.68 -0.71
N GLU A 418 28.55 4.30 -1.19
CA GLU A 418 29.36 5.22 -0.38
C GLU A 418 28.56 6.41 0.15
N GLU A 419 27.70 7.02 -0.70
CA GLU A 419 26.83 8.14 -0.30
C GLU A 419 25.89 7.74 0.84
N ARG A 420 25.34 6.51 0.82
CA ARG A 420 24.48 6.00 1.90
C ARG A 420 25.24 5.72 3.19
N GLU A 421 26.42 5.13 3.10
CA GLU A 421 27.27 4.90 4.27
C GLU A 421 27.61 6.21 4.95
N MET A 422 28.03 7.22 4.18
CA MET A 422 28.31 8.58 4.69
C MET A 422 27.07 9.24 5.34
N ALA A 423 25.88 9.06 4.76
CA ALA A 423 24.65 9.60 5.33
C ALA A 423 24.26 8.90 6.64
N ALA A 424 24.48 7.59 6.74
CA ALA A 424 24.25 6.82 7.97
C ALA A 424 25.20 7.23 9.11
N ASP A 425 26.48 7.47 8.81
CA ASP A 425 27.48 7.90 9.79
C ASP A 425 27.20 9.31 10.32
N ASN A 426 26.65 10.20 9.50
CA ASN A 426 26.30 11.56 9.91
C ASN A 426 25.05 11.64 10.81
N ASN A 427 24.22 10.60 10.82
CA ASN A 427 22.99 10.55 11.60
C ASN A 427 23.15 9.80 12.95
N ASN A 428 24.34 9.22 13.24
CA ASN A 428 24.71 8.59 14.49
C ASN A 428 25.58 9.53 15.35
#